data_043180ad80953c8ba0446441faba77d9
#
_entry.id   043180ad80953c8ba0446441faba77d9
#
_cell.length_a   1.000
_cell.length_b   1.000
_cell.length_c   1.000
_cell.angle_alpha   90.00
_cell.angle_beta   90.00
_cell.angle_gamma   90.00
#
_symmetry.space_group_name_H-M   'P 1'
#
loop_
_entity.id
_entity.type
_entity.pdbx_description
1 polymer ?
#
loop_
_entity_poly.entity_id
_entity_poly.type
_entity_poly.pdbx_seq_one_letter_code
_entity_poly.pdbx_strand_id
1 'polypeptide(L)'
;VIWDYQQRVRQNPDDVQSYAVLGAAYMQKVRDTGDPSFYAKAQAVLDEALRRDPQNIEALIGAGTLANARHQFREALELGEQAKAINPTVPRIYGVIADAQTELGLYDDAVQTLQTMIDMRPDLSSYSRISYARELHGDMDGAVEAMQAAVTAGGPATENSAWVRVQLGNLYFTQGDLAQAEQQYQRTLSLLPDYVYAQAGLGHVRAAQGQLDEAINLYQQAITRMPLPEFVIALGETQQAAGRTAEANKQYDLVRAMQQLFKANGVDTDLELALFDADHPADELSADATLTLARDAYARRPSVKAADTLAWALFKAGQTAEARRYADEALRLGTHDPLMLYHAGTIAQAQGDSLAARDWLTRALERNPSFSPLYAPLARQALANLSTAASK
;
A
#
# COMPACT_ATOMS: atom_id res chain seq x y z
N VAL A 1 -1.52 -8.35 -27.31
CA VAL A 1 -0.14 -8.11 -26.79
C VAL A 1 0.49 -9.39 -26.29
N ILE A 2 -0.01 -10.05 -25.22
CA ILE A 2 0.65 -11.28 -24.66
C ILE A 2 0.82 -12.36 -25.72
N TRP A 3 -0.26 -12.74 -26.43
CA TRP A 3 -0.21 -13.75 -27.48
C TRP A 3 0.80 -13.42 -28.60
N ASP A 4 0.82 -12.16 -29.05
CA ASP A 4 1.71 -11.72 -30.12
C ASP A 4 3.18 -11.84 -29.73
N TYR A 5 3.54 -11.40 -28.51
CA TYR A 5 4.92 -11.50 -28.02
C TYR A 5 5.32 -12.94 -27.66
N GLN A 6 4.39 -13.79 -27.21
CA GLN A 6 4.61 -15.21 -27.10
C GLN A 6 4.98 -15.88 -28.46
N GLN A 7 4.32 -15.48 -29.55
CA GLN A 7 4.67 -15.97 -30.87
C GLN A 7 6.04 -15.43 -31.33
N ARG A 8 6.34 -14.16 -31.08
CA ARG A 8 7.64 -13.57 -31.45
C ARG A 8 8.81 -14.28 -30.78
N VAL A 9 8.76 -14.50 -29.46
CA VAL A 9 9.84 -15.19 -28.73
C VAL A 9 9.96 -16.68 -29.13
N ARG A 10 8.89 -17.31 -29.61
CA ARG A 10 8.94 -18.68 -30.18
C ARG A 10 9.60 -18.70 -31.55
N GLN A 11 9.28 -17.71 -32.41
CA GLN A 11 9.82 -17.64 -33.77
C GLN A 11 11.26 -17.14 -33.80
N ASN A 12 11.59 -16.20 -32.94
CA ASN A 12 12.94 -15.66 -32.76
C ASN A 12 13.34 -15.66 -31.28
N PRO A 13 13.90 -16.75 -30.77
CA PRO A 13 14.33 -16.84 -29.38
C PRO A 13 15.43 -15.84 -28.99
N ASP A 14 16.11 -15.22 -29.94
CA ASP A 14 17.18 -14.24 -29.68
C ASP A 14 16.65 -12.79 -29.61
N ASP A 15 15.36 -12.58 -29.78
CA ASP A 15 14.71 -11.28 -29.63
C ASP A 15 14.48 -10.93 -28.14
N VAL A 16 15.55 -10.50 -27.47
CA VAL A 16 15.56 -10.14 -26.04
C VAL A 16 14.51 -9.07 -25.72
N GLN A 17 14.32 -8.11 -26.63
CA GLN A 17 13.34 -7.03 -26.44
C GLN A 17 11.90 -7.59 -26.32
N SER A 18 11.56 -8.61 -27.10
CA SER A 18 10.23 -9.23 -27.01
C SER A 18 9.99 -9.94 -25.67
N TYR A 19 11.02 -10.53 -25.05
CA TYR A 19 10.91 -11.08 -23.69
C TYR A 19 10.64 -9.99 -22.65
N ALA A 20 11.36 -8.87 -22.70
CA ALA A 20 11.15 -7.74 -21.77
C ALA A 20 9.73 -7.17 -21.88
N VAL A 21 9.22 -6.96 -23.10
CA VAL A 21 7.84 -6.51 -23.34
C VAL A 21 6.81 -7.53 -22.85
N LEU A 22 7.06 -8.82 -23.04
CA LEU A 22 6.17 -9.88 -22.55
C LEU A 22 6.13 -9.90 -21.01
N GLY A 23 7.26 -9.68 -20.35
CA GLY A 23 7.34 -9.52 -18.89
C GLY A 23 6.46 -8.37 -18.40
N ALA A 24 6.60 -7.19 -19.00
CA ALA A 24 5.76 -6.03 -18.69
C ALA A 24 4.27 -6.28 -18.93
N ALA A 25 3.93 -7.02 -20.02
CA ALA A 25 2.54 -7.39 -20.32
C ALA A 25 1.94 -8.36 -19.30
N TYR A 26 2.74 -9.30 -18.76
CA TYR A 26 2.27 -10.17 -17.66
C TYR A 26 2.07 -9.39 -16.37
N MET A 27 2.93 -8.43 -16.04
CA MET A 27 2.75 -7.55 -14.88
C MET A 27 1.50 -6.67 -15.03
N GLN A 28 1.24 -6.15 -16.25
CA GLN A 28 -0.03 -5.45 -16.51
C GLN A 28 -1.23 -6.38 -16.28
N LYS A 29 -1.11 -7.66 -16.65
CA LYS A 29 -2.19 -8.63 -16.45
C LYS A 29 -2.49 -8.87 -14.97
N VAL A 30 -1.49 -8.85 -14.08
CA VAL A 30 -1.73 -8.88 -12.62
C VAL A 30 -2.57 -7.67 -12.20
N ARG A 31 -2.21 -6.47 -12.63
CA ARG A 31 -2.98 -5.24 -12.32
C ARG A 31 -4.42 -5.28 -12.83
N ASP A 32 -4.62 -5.88 -14.01
CA ASP A 32 -5.95 -5.98 -14.63
C ASP A 32 -6.85 -7.03 -13.98
N THR A 33 -6.29 -8.06 -13.32
CA THR A 33 -7.05 -9.24 -12.86
C THR A 33 -6.89 -9.58 -11.39
N GLY A 34 -5.87 -9.04 -10.72
CA GLY A 34 -5.50 -9.44 -9.36
C GLY A 34 -4.89 -10.85 -9.24
N ASP A 35 -4.66 -11.55 -10.37
CA ASP A 35 -4.13 -12.92 -10.37
C ASP A 35 -2.60 -12.95 -10.22
N PRO A 36 -2.06 -13.37 -9.04
CA PRO A 36 -0.63 -13.37 -8.79
C PRO A 36 0.14 -14.42 -9.61
N SER A 37 -0.54 -15.38 -10.25
CA SER A 37 0.12 -16.41 -11.07
C SER A 37 0.89 -15.82 -12.26
N PHE A 38 0.52 -14.64 -12.71
CA PHE A 38 1.24 -13.95 -13.77
C PHE A 38 2.61 -13.41 -13.35
N TYR A 39 2.89 -13.25 -12.05
CA TYR A 39 4.24 -12.91 -11.58
C TYR A 39 5.26 -13.98 -11.93
N ALA A 40 4.92 -15.27 -11.74
CA ALA A 40 5.82 -16.36 -12.13
C ALA A 40 6.08 -16.39 -13.64
N LYS A 41 5.09 -16.05 -14.47
CA LYS A 41 5.24 -15.94 -15.92
C LYS A 41 6.11 -14.73 -16.31
N ALA A 42 5.95 -13.59 -15.63
CA ALA A 42 6.80 -12.42 -15.83
C ALA A 42 8.25 -12.72 -15.47
N GLN A 43 8.48 -13.37 -14.31
CA GLN A 43 9.81 -13.80 -13.88
C GLN A 43 10.50 -14.66 -14.96
N ALA A 44 9.83 -15.73 -15.40
CA ALA A 44 10.42 -16.67 -16.35
C ALA A 44 10.89 -15.99 -17.66
N VAL A 45 10.14 -15.04 -18.18
CA VAL A 45 10.52 -14.34 -19.42
C VAL A 45 11.57 -13.26 -19.19
N LEU A 46 11.56 -12.60 -18.04
CA LEU A 46 12.58 -11.61 -17.68
C LEU A 46 13.93 -12.26 -17.38
N ASP A 47 13.92 -13.41 -16.67
CA ASP A 47 15.14 -14.22 -16.45
C ASP A 47 15.74 -14.70 -17.75
N GLU A 48 14.92 -15.13 -18.71
CA GLU A 48 15.40 -15.54 -20.03
C GLU A 48 15.98 -14.36 -20.81
N ALA A 49 15.38 -13.16 -20.70
CA ALA A 49 15.93 -11.94 -21.29
C ALA A 49 17.33 -11.63 -20.72
N LEU A 50 17.46 -11.62 -19.38
CA LEU A 50 18.73 -11.31 -18.70
C LEU A 50 19.78 -12.41 -18.86
N ARG A 51 19.37 -13.66 -19.01
CA ARG A 51 20.29 -14.75 -19.34
C ARG A 51 20.93 -14.58 -20.72
N ARG A 52 20.19 -14.04 -21.71
CA ARG A 52 20.66 -13.78 -23.06
C ARG A 52 21.47 -12.51 -23.17
N ASP A 53 20.99 -11.45 -22.52
CA ASP A 53 21.63 -10.14 -22.48
C ASP A 53 21.55 -9.57 -21.05
N PRO A 54 22.57 -9.83 -20.21
CA PRO A 54 22.61 -9.34 -18.82
C PRO A 54 22.64 -7.83 -18.70
N GLN A 55 22.93 -7.10 -19.78
CA GLN A 55 22.97 -5.63 -19.81
C GLN A 55 21.71 -5.02 -20.47
N ASN A 56 20.68 -5.80 -20.74
CA ASN A 56 19.46 -5.29 -21.32
C ASN A 56 18.69 -4.43 -20.32
N ILE A 57 18.68 -3.12 -20.56
CA ILE A 57 18.10 -2.13 -19.64
C ILE A 57 16.59 -2.35 -19.46
N GLU A 58 15.86 -2.69 -20.52
CA GLU A 58 14.42 -2.94 -20.44
C GLU A 58 14.11 -4.18 -19.58
N ALA A 59 14.90 -5.23 -19.71
CA ALA A 59 14.77 -6.43 -18.90
C ALA A 59 15.13 -6.16 -17.42
N LEU A 60 16.20 -5.39 -17.15
CA LEU A 60 16.57 -4.98 -15.79
C LEU A 60 15.48 -4.11 -15.14
N ILE A 61 14.92 -3.12 -15.85
CA ILE A 61 13.79 -2.32 -15.36
C ILE A 61 12.58 -3.21 -15.10
N GLY A 62 12.28 -4.13 -16.02
CA GLY A 62 11.17 -5.08 -15.89
C GLY A 62 11.32 -5.97 -14.66
N ALA A 63 12.50 -6.56 -14.46
CA ALA A 63 12.82 -7.42 -13.32
C ALA A 63 12.79 -6.62 -11.99
N GLY A 64 13.36 -5.41 -11.95
CA GLY A 64 13.30 -4.54 -10.77
C GLY A 64 11.87 -4.11 -10.43
N THR A 65 11.04 -3.82 -11.44
CA THR A 65 9.62 -3.52 -11.23
C THR A 65 8.85 -4.74 -10.71
N LEU A 66 9.17 -5.95 -11.20
CA LEU A 66 8.61 -7.20 -10.71
C LEU A 66 9.03 -7.47 -9.26
N ALA A 67 10.30 -7.25 -8.94
CA ALA A 67 10.81 -7.40 -7.58
C ALA A 67 10.12 -6.43 -6.60
N ASN A 68 9.91 -5.15 -6.99
CA ASN A 68 9.11 -4.20 -6.21
C ASN A 68 7.67 -4.69 -6.01
N ALA A 69 7.02 -5.19 -7.07
CA ALA A 69 5.65 -5.72 -7.00
C ALA A 69 5.52 -6.99 -6.13
N ARG A 70 6.61 -7.72 -5.92
CA ARG A 70 6.71 -8.86 -5.01
C ARG A 70 7.23 -8.53 -3.62
N HIS A 71 7.44 -7.25 -3.34
CA HIS A 71 8.02 -6.72 -2.10
C HIS A 71 9.46 -7.22 -1.83
N GLN A 72 10.19 -7.58 -2.90
CA GLN A 72 11.61 -7.98 -2.88
C GLN A 72 12.49 -6.74 -3.10
N PHE A 73 12.38 -5.75 -2.20
CA PHE A 73 12.90 -4.39 -2.43
C PHE A 73 14.43 -4.31 -2.51
N ARG A 74 15.18 -5.21 -1.85
CA ARG A 74 16.65 -5.26 -1.98
C ARG A 74 17.05 -5.69 -3.39
N GLU A 75 16.40 -6.72 -3.92
CA GLU A 75 16.61 -7.17 -5.30
C GLU A 75 16.21 -6.08 -6.30
N ALA A 76 15.09 -5.40 -6.08
CA ALA A 76 14.66 -4.28 -6.92
C ALA A 76 15.70 -3.15 -6.96
N LEU A 77 16.26 -2.80 -5.80
CA LEU A 77 17.30 -1.77 -5.70
C LEU A 77 18.57 -2.20 -6.47
N GLU A 78 19.03 -3.43 -6.30
CA GLU A 78 20.20 -3.97 -6.99
C GLU A 78 20.01 -3.95 -8.52
N LEU A 79 18.87 -4.39 -9.02
CA LEU A 79 18.54 -4.38 -10.45
C LEU A 79 18.44 -2.95 -11.01
N GLY A 80 17.85 -2.05 -10.24
CA GLY A 80 17.77 -0.63 -10.58
C GLY A 80 19.16 0.02 -10.69
N GLU A 81 20.04 -0.19 -9.71
CA GLU A 81 21.41 0.32 -9.73
C GLU A 81 22.26 -0.31 -10.87
N GLN A 82 22.07 -1.58 -11.19
CA GLN A 82 22.69 -2.19 -12.37
C GLN A 82 22.25 -1.49 -13.66
N ALA A 83 20.96 -1.27 -13.84
CA ALA A 83 20.43 -0.55 -15.01
C ALA A 83 20.98 0.90 -15.09
N LYS A 84 21.06 1.59 -13.96
CA LYS A 84 21.60 2.95 -13.85
C LYS A 84 23.09 3.01 -14.22
N ALA A 85 23.88 2.01 -13.82
CA ALA A 85 25.30 1.92 -14.18
C ALA A 85 25.50 1.77 -15.70
N ILE A 86 24.56 1.14 -16.40
CA ILE A 86 24.62 0.96 -17.87
C ILE A 86 24.19 2.24 -18.57
N ASN A 87 23.05 2.84 -18.17
CA ASN A 87 22.55 4.07 -18.77
C ASN A 87 21.79 4.93 -17.74
N PRO A 88 22.43 5.93 -17.15
CA PRO A 88 21.81 6.78 -16.14
C PRO A 88 20.79 7.81 -16.69
N THR A 89 20.54 7.82 -18.02
CA THR A 89 19.65 8.84 -18.62
C THR A 89 18.21 8.33 -18.81
N VAL A 90 17.86 7.14 -18.31
CA VAL A 90 16.53 6.54 -18.45
C VAL A 90 15.70 6.80 -17.19
N PRO A 91 14.67 7.68 -17.21
CA PRO A 91 13.92 8.08 -16.01
C PRO A 91 13.25 6.93 -15.27
N ARG A 92 12.77 5.89 -15.99
CA ARG A 92 12.11 4.73 -15.38
C ARG A 92 12.99 3.94 -14.41
N ILE A 93 14.30 3.97 -14.58
CA ILE A 93 15.26 3.34 -13.66
C ILE A 93 15.14 3.97 -12.26
N TYR A 94 15.05 5.29 -12.20
CA TYR A 94 14.94 6.03 -10.95
C TYR A 94 13.62 5.74 -10.24
N GLY A 95 12.55 5.44 -10.99
CA GLY A 95 11.29 4.98 -10.38
C GLY A 95 11.45 3.64 -9.66
N VAL A 96 12.14 2.67 -10.26
CA VAL A 96 12.43 1.37 -9.62
C VAL A 96 13.27 1.55 -8.35
N ILE A 97 14.32 2.36 -8.42
CA ILE A 97 15.23 2.63 -7.30
C ILE A 97 14.49 3.35 -6.17
N ALA A 98 13.75 4.41 -6.48
CA ALA A 98 13.04 5.21 -5.48
C ALA A 98 11.96 4.41 -4.74
N ASP A 99 11.19 3.56 -5.46
CA ASP A 99 10.20 2.69 -4.84
C ASP A 99 10.88 1.72 -3.85
N ALA A 100 12.00 1.09 -4.25
CA ALA A 100 12.76 0.19 -3.40
C ALA A 100 13.39 0.91 -2.19
N GLN A 101 13.99 2.08 -2.39
CA GLN A 101 14.58 2.90 -1.31
C GLN A 101 13.52 3.32 -0.29
N THR A 102 12.34 3.74 -0.74
CA THR A 102 11.23 4.13 0.13
C THR A 102 10.79 2.98 1.04
N GLU A 103 10.59 1.80 0.47
CA GLU A 103 10.14 0.61 1.22
C GLU A 103 11.24 0.01 2.11
N LEU A 104 12.52 0.26 1.79
CA LEU A 104 13.66 -0.09 2.64
C LEU A 104 13.95 0.95 3.73
N GLY A 105 13.18 2.04 3.83
CA GLY A 105 13.38 3.10 4.83
C GLY A 105 14.55 4.03 4.53
N LEU A 106 15.10 4.01 3.31
CA LEU A 106 16.19 4.87 2.80
C LEU A 106 15.60 6.17 2.25
N TYR A 107 14.89 6.91 3.09
CA TYR A 107 14.05 8.04 2.66
C TYR A 107 14.84 9.21 2.07
N ASP A 108 16.01 9.56 2.64
CA ASP A 108 16.85 10.63 2.13
C ASP A 108 17.36 10.30 0.71
N ASP A 109 17.77 9.04 0.49
CA ASP A 109 18.17 8.56 -0.83
C ASP A 109 17.00 8.57 -1.81
N ALA A 110 15.81 8.14 -1.36
CA ALA A 110 14.59 8.14 -2.17
C ALA A 110 14.23 9.55 -2.64
N VAL A 111 14.31 10.56 -1.77
CA VAL A 111 14.06 11.98 -2.12
C VAL A 111 15.06 12.47 -3.18
N GLN A 112 16.34 12.15 -3.06
CA GLN A 112 17.36 12.53 -4.06
C GLN A 112 17.13 11.82 -5.40
N THR A 113 16.75 10.54 -5.35
CA THR A 113 16.43 9.74 -6.53
C THR A 113 15.20 10.31 -7.25
N LEU A 114 14.17 10.69 -6.51
CA LEU A 114 12.95 11.30 -7.04
C LEU A 114 13.21 12.68 -7.62
N GLN A 115 14.09 13.50 -6.99
CA GLN A 115 14.50 14.77 -7.56
C GLN A 115 15.19 14.57 -8.92
N THR A 116 16.10 13.61 -9.01
CA THR A 116 16.75 13.27 -10.27
C THR A 116 15.73 12.81 -11.33
N MET A 117 14.76 12.00 -10.94
CA MET A 117 13.72 11.50 -11.85
C MET A 117 12.87 12.64 -12.43
N ILE A 118 12.41 13.58 -11.59
CA ILE A 118 11.55 14.68 -12.05
C ILE A 118 12.29 15.70 -12.88
N ASP A 119 13.57 15.98 -12.57
CA ASP A 119 14.43 16.87 -13.35
C ASP A 119 14.63 16.32 -14.77
N MET A 120 14.67 14.99 -14.93
CA MET A 120 14.76 14.35 -16.24
C MET A 120 13.41 14.35 -16.98
N ARG A 121 12.33 14.01 -16.26
CA ARG A 121 11.01 13.85 -16.87
C ARG A 121 9.90 14.09 -15.86
N PRO A 122 9.32 15.31 -15.85
CA PRO A 122 8.10 15.58 -15.10
C PRO A 122 6.90 14.92 -15.80
N ASP A 123 6.43 13.80 -15.26
CA ASP A 123 5.28 13.05 -15.80
C ASP A 123 4.44 12.42 -14.67
N LEU A 124 3.37 11.72 -15.05
CA LEU A 124 2.48 11.02 -14.11
C LEU A 124 3.26 10.16 -13.11
N SER A 125 4.29 9.44 -13.59
CA SER A 125 5.05 8.49 -12.77
C SER A 125 5.95 9.18 -11.74
N SER A 126 6.59 10.30 -12.10
CA SER A 126 7.42 11.08 -11.17
C SER A 126 6.57 11.84 -10.16
N TYR A 127 5.49 12.50 -10.60
CA TYR A 127 4.61 13.24 -9.68
C TYR A 127 3.91 12.33 -8.67
N SER A 128 3.44 11.14 -9.06
CA SER A 128 2.78 10.22 -8.12
C SER A 128 3.71 9.72 -7.01
N ARG A 129 5.00 9.48 -7.32
CA ARG A 129 6.01 9.08 -6.33
C ARG A 129 6.37 10.22 -5.39
N ILE A 130 6.51 11.44 -5.92
CA ILE A 130 6.73 12.65 -5.11
C ILE A 130 5.58 12.87 -4.15
N SER A 131 4.34 12.67 -4.61
CA SER A 131 3.16 12.75 -3.76
C SER A 131 3.26 11.78 -2.57
N TYR A 132 3.61 10.52 -2.83
CA TYR A 132 3.76 9.51 -1.77
C TYR A 132 4.91 9.86 -0.80
N ALA A 133 6.04 10.34 -1.32
CA ALA A 133 7.15 10.78 -0.47
C ALA A 133 6.74 11.96 0.44
N ARG A 134 6.00 12.94 -0.08
CA ARG A 134 5.47 14.07 0.70
C ARG A 134 4.46 13.62 1.76
N GLU A 135 3.56 12.70 1.42
CA GLU A 135 2.60 12.09 2.34
C GLU A 135 3.31 11.43 3.53
N LEU A 136 4.35 10.62 3.27
CA LEU A 136 5.15 9.97 4.32
C LEU A 136 5.83 10.98 5.25
N HIS A 137 6.22 12.16 4.73
CA HIS A 137 6.85 13.25 5.51
C HIS A 137 5.83 14.23 6.11
N GLY A 138 4.53 13.93 6.04
CA GLY A 138 3.47 14.75 6.62
C GLY A 138 3.12 16.01 5.83
N ASP A 139 3.72 16.25 4.67
CA ASP A 139 3.38 17.33 3.76
C ASP A 139 2.15 16.94 2.91
N MET A 140 0.98 16.92 3.55
CA MET A 140 -0.26 16.49 2.90
C MET A 140 -0.71 17.43 1.80
N ASP A 141 -0.52 18.73 1.96
CA ASP A 141 -0.91 19.72 0.94
C ASP A 141 -0.03 19.56 -0.30
N GLY A 142 1.27 19.43 -0.11
CA GLY A 142 2.20 19.15 -1.20
C GLY A 142 2.00 17.76 -1.82
N ALA A 143 1.54 16.76 -1.07
CA ALA A 143 1.17 15.45 -1.60
C ALA A 143 -0.04 15.55 -2.54
N VAL A 144 -1.08 16.29 -2.13
CA VAL A 144 -2.26 16.56 -2.97
C VAL A 144 -1.88 17.32 -4.22
N GLU A 145 -1.07 18.38 -4.11
CA GLU A 145 -0.59 19.16 -5.26
C GLU A 145 0.16 18.29 -6.28
N ALA A 146 1.09 17.47 -5.80
CA ALA A 146 1.86 16.56 -6.66
C ALA A 146 0.95 15.51 -7.32
N MET A 147 -0.03 14.95 -6.60
CA MET A 147 -0.97 13.99 -7.17
C MET A 147 -1.92 14.64 -8.18
N GLN A 148 -2.32 15.90 -8.00
CA GLN A 148 -3.08 16.66 -8.99
C GLN A 148 -2.24 16.89 -10.27
N ALA A 149 -0.93 17.17 -10.12
CA ALA A 149 -0.03 17.26 -11.26
C ALA A 149 0.08 15.91 -11.99
N ALA A 150 0.14 14.77 -11.27
CA ALA A 150 0.11 13.43 -11.86
C ALA A 150 -1.19 13.18 -12.65
N VAL A 151 -2.35 13.55 -12.08
CA VAL A 151 -3.66 13.45 -12.77
C VAL A 151 -3.70 14.31 -14.03
N THR A 152 -3.12 15.49 -14.00
CA THR A 152 -3.07 16.42 -15.15
C THR A 152 -2.13 15.91 -16.25
N ALA A 153 -0.99 15.32 -15.87
CA ALA A 153 -0.02 14.74 -16.79
C ALA A 153 -0.51 13.42 -17.43
N GLY A 154 -1.53 12.79 -16.84
CA GLY A 154 -2.10 11.53 -17.34
C GLY A 154 -3.02 11.72 -18.54
N GLY A 155 -3.15 10.67 -19.38
CA GLY A 155 -4.10 10.65 -20.49
C GLY A 155 -5.56 10.50 -20.00
N PRO A 156 -6.55 10.77 -20.87
CA PRO A 156 -7.93 10.94 -20.42
C PRO A 156 -8.64 9.66 -19.95
N ALA A 157 -8.22 8.47 -20.34
CA ALA A 157 -8.93 7.22 -20.01
C ALA A 157 -7.98 6.02 -20.00
N THR A 158 -6.79 6.16 -19.39
CA THR A 158 -5.85 5.04 -19.19
C THR A 158 -5.96 4.50 -17.78
N GLU A 159 -5.57 3.24 -17.59
CA GLU A 159 -5.54 2.61 -16.26
C GLU A 159 -4.65 3.40 -15.29
N ASN A 160 -3.46 3.83 -15.73
CA ASN A 160 -2.55 4.63 -14.89
C ASN A 160 -3.18 5.98 -14.48
N SER A 161 -3.95 6.62 -15.36
CA SER A 161 -4.66 7.88 -15.03
C SER A 161 -5.82 7.66 -14.06
N ALA A 162 -6.50 6.52 -14.16
CA ALA A 162 -7.51 6.11 -13.21
C ALA A 162 -6.88 5.86 -11.83
N TRP A 163 -5.74 5.15 -11.81
CA TRP A 163 -5.02 4.85 -10.58
C TRP A 163 -4.59 6.12 -9.84
N VAL A 164 -3.91 7.06 -10.48
CA VAL A 164 -3.49 8.31 -9.82
C VAL A 164 -4.66 9.16 -9.36
N ARG A 165 -5.81 9.12 -10.06
CA ARG A 165 -7.02 9.79 -9.61
C ARG A 165 -7.62 9.14 -8.37
N VAL A 166 -7.59 7.80 -8.27
CA VAL A 166 -7.97 7.10 -7.06
C VAL A 166 -7.02 7.45 -5.92
N GLN A 167 -5.70 7.51 -6.16
CA GLN A 167 -4.75 7.95 -5.12
C GLN A 167 -5.00 9.37 -4.64
N LEU A 168 -5.38 10.29 -5.53
CA LEU A 168 -5.83 11.63 -5.14
C LEU A 168 -7.08 11.57 -4.25
N GLY A 169 -8.03 10.69 -4.57
CA GLY A 169 -9.20 10.43 -3.73
C GLY A 169 -8.82 9.89 -2.35
N ASN A 170 -7.84 8.98 -2.29
CA ASN A 170 -7.33 8.41 -1.03
C ASN A 170 -6.67 9.49 -0.15
N LEU A 171 -5.89 10.42 -0.73
CA LEU A 171 -5.30 11.55 0.00
C LEU A 171 -6.38 12.45 0.62
N TYR A 172 -7.43 12.77 -0.14
CA TYR A 172 -8.57 13.53 0.41
C TYR A 172 -9.30 12.74 1.50
N PHE A 173 -9.47 11.44 1.33
CA PHE A 173 -10.06 10.59 2.38
C PHE A 173 -9.22 10.60 3.65
N THR A 174 -7.90 10.47 3.55
CA THR A 174 -6.95 10.55 4.69
C THR A 174 -7.06 11.90 5.40
N GLN A 175 -7.29 12.99 4.66
CA GLN A 175 -7.53 14.32 5.23
C GLN A 175 -8.94 14.51 5.81
N GLY A 176 -9.84 13.53 5.67
CA GLY A 176 -11.24 13.63 6.10
C GLY A 176 -12.14 14.42 5.15
N ASP A 177 -11.64 14.86 3.99
CA ASP A 177 -12.44 15.51 2.95
C ASP A 177 -13.18 14.47 2.10
N LEU A 178 -14.25 13.92 2.68
CA LEU A 178 -15.06 12.88 2.06
C LEU A 178 -15.70 13.35 0.75
N ALA A 179 -16.01 14.65 0.62
CA ALA A 179 -16.64 15.19 -0.58
C ALA A 179 -15.67 15.19 -1.77
N GLN A 180 -14.44 15.65 -1.58
CA GLN A 180 -13.40 15.60 -2.61
C GLN A 180 -13.00 14.15 -2.93
N ALA A 181 -12.88 13.29 -1.92
CA ALA A 181 -12.61 11.87 -2.14
C ALA A 181 -13.67 11.23 -3.03
N GLU A 182 -14.94 11.39 -2.69
CA GLU A 182 -16.07 10.89 -3.49
C GLU A 182 -16.06 11.41 -4.92
N GLN A 183 -15.78 12.70 -5.11
CA GLN A 183 -15.70 13.31 -6.43
C GLN A 183 -14.63 12.65 -7.31
N GLN A 184 -13.44 12.37 -6.75
CA GLN A 184 -12.37 11.72 -7.52
C GLN A 184 -12.75 10.29 -7.92
N TYR A 185 -13.35 9.51 -7.02
CA TYR A 185 -13.79 8.15 -7.32
C TYR A 185 -14.93 8.14 -8.36
N GLN A 186 -15.93 8.99 -8.21
CA GLN A 186 -17.03 9.13 -9.19
C GLN A 186 -16.52 9.57 -10.55
N ARG A 187 -15.56 10.52 -10.60
CA ARG A 187 -14.93 10.93 -11.84
C ARG A 187 -14.19 9.78 -12.50
N THR A 188 -13.49 8.96 -11.73
CA THR A 188 -12.82 7.75 -12.24
C THR A 188 -13.84 6.78 -12.84
N LEU A 189 -14.94 6.49 -12.15
CA LEU A 189 -15.98 5.59 -12.64
C LEU A 189 -16.74 6.16 -13.86
N SER A 190 -16.81 7.48 -14.00
CA SER A 190 -17.39 8.08 -15.22
C SER A 190 -16.54 7.83 -16.48
N LEU A 191 -15.24 7.61 -16.32
CA LEU A 191 -14.28 7.34 -17.40
C LEU A 191 -14.04 5.84 -17.58
N LEU A 192 -14.00 5.10 -16.50
CA LEU A 192 -13.82 3.65 -16.44
C LEU A 192 -14.86 3.06 -15.47
N PRO A 193 -16.08 2.72 -15.94
CA PRO A 193 -17.23 2.37 -15.08
C PRO A 193 -17.01 1.20 -14.14
N ASP A 194 -16.08 0.32 -14.48
CA ASP A 194 -15.83 -0.92 -13.77
C ASP A 194 -14.49 -0.91 -12.98
N TYR A 195 -13.92 0.27 -12.71
CA TYR A 195 -12.63 0.37 -12.04
C TYR A 195 -12.76 0.08 -10.55
N VAL A 196 -12.35 -1.12 -10.14
CA VAL A 196 -12.59 -1.69 -8.80
C VAL A 196 -12.03 -0.84 -7.66
N TYR A 197 -10.88 -0.20 -7.86
CA TYR A 197 -10.26 0.66 -6.83
C TYR A 197 -11.12 1.89 -6.54
N ALA A 198 -11.77 2.45 -7.55
CA ALA A 198 -12.70 3.56 -7.34
C ALA A 198 -14.03 3.10 -6.70
N GLN A 199 -14.49 1.89 -7.00
CA GLN A 199 -15.64 1.30 -6.32
C GLN A 199 -15.35 1.06 -4.84
N ALA A 200 -14.19 0.49 -4.51
CA ALA A 200 -13.75 0.31 -3.13
C ALA A 200 -13.55 1.65 -2.42
N GLY A 201 -12.98 2.66 -3.09
CA GLY A 201 -12.86 4.03 -2.56
C GLY A 201 -14.21 4.65 -2.18
N LEU A 202 -15.26 4.47 -3.02
CA LEU A 202 -16.63 4.86 -2.64
C LEU A 202 -17.14 4.05 -1.44
N GLY A 203 -16.78 2.77 -1.33
CA GLY A 203 -17.07 1.95 -0.15
C GLY A 203 -16.48 2.55 1.13
N HIS A 204 -15.24 3.03 1.09
CA HIS A 204 -14.61 3.74 2.22
C HIS A 204 -15.39 5.01 2.59
N VAL A 205 -15.78 5.81 1.60
CA VAL A 205 -16.57 7.03 1.84
C VAL A 205 -17.92 6.69 2.49
N ARG A 206 -18.65 5.69 1.99
CA ARG A 206 -19.93 5.25 2.56
C ARG A 206 -19.78 4.72 3.97
N ALA A 207 -18.74 3.92 4.25
CA ALA A 207 -18.45 3.45 5.60
C ALA A 207 -18.16 4.63 6.56
N ALA A 208 -17.36 5.62 6.13
CA ALA A 208 -17.08 6.82 6.90
C ALA A 208 -18.33 7.69 7.18
N GLN A 209 -19.32 7.66 6.27
CA GLN A 209 -20.63 8.31 6.44
C GLN A 209 -21.61 7.50 7.29
N GLY A 210 -21.23 6.32 7.77
CA GLY A 210 -22.10 5.41 8.52
C GLY A 210 -23.09 4.61 7.67
N GLN A 211 -22.98 4.67 6.34
CA GLN A 211 -23.83 3.96 5.37
C GLN A 211 -23.26 2.55 5.13
N LEU A 212 -23.22 1.73 6.20
CA LEU A 212 -22.49 0.46 6.20
C LEU A 212 -23.02 -0.55 5.17
N ASP A 213 -24.34 -0.61 4.95
CA ASP A 213 -24.94 -1.54 3.97
C ASP A 213 -24.55 -1.18 2.53
N GLU A 214 -24.49 0.11 2.21
CA GLU A 214 -24.05 0.58 0.90
C GLU A 214 -22.55 0.31 0.70
N ALA A 215 -21.72 0.54 1.72
CA ALA A 215 -20.29 0.23 1.70
C ALA A 215 -20.06 -1.28 1.46
N ILE A 216 -20.77 -2.15 2.17
CA ILE A 216 -20.72 -3.62 2.00
C ILE A 216 -21.03 -4.00 0.54
N ASN A 217 -22.08 -3.43 -0.05
CA ASN A 217 -22.45 -3.70 -1.43
C ASN A 217 -21.36 -3.27 -2.43
N LEU A 218 -20.74 -2.10 -2.22
CA LEU A 218 -19.66 -1.59 -3.07
C LEU A 218 -18.41 -2.47 -3.00
N TYR A 219 -18.01 -2.90 -1.81
CA TYR A 219 -16.89 -3.82 -1.65
C TYR A 219 -17.18 -5.20 -2.27
N GLN A 220 -18.39 -5.75 -2.12
CA GLN A 220 -18.77 -7.02 -2.74
C GLN A 220 -18.71 -6.94 -4.27
N GLN A 221 -19.13 -5.83 -4.87
CA GLN A 221 -19.00 -5.60 -6.31
C GLN A 221 -17.54 -5.57 -6.75
N ALA A 222 -16.68 -4.83 -6.03
CA ALA A 222 -15.24 -4.77 -6.32
C ALA A 222 -14.59 -6.16 -6.22
N ILE A 223 -14.85 -6.92 -5.14
CA ILE A 223 -14.31 -8.26 -4.88
C ILE A 223 -14.78 -9.27 -5.93
N THR A 224 -16.06 -9.22 -6.34
CA THR A 224 -16.59 -10.12 -7.38
C THR A 224 -15.82 -9.99 -8.69
N ARG A 225 -15.32 -8.81 -8.97
CA ARG A 225 -14.57 -8.51 -10.19
C ARG A 225 -13.08 -8.77 -10.05
N MET A 226 -12.52 -8.33 -8.93
CA MET A 226 -11.10 -8.49 -8.59
C MET A 226 -10.97 -8.69 -7.08
N PRO A 227 -10.80 -9.93 -6.63
CA PRO A 227 -10.62 -10.22 -5.21
C PRO A 227 -9.21 -9.82 -4.77
N LEU A 228 -9.09 -8.64 -4.16
CA LEU A 228 -7.84 -8.18 -3.56
C LEU A 228 -7.94 -8.22 -2.03
N PRO A 229 -6.86 -8.57 -1.30
CA PRO A 229 -6.88 -8.67 0.16
C PRO A 229 -7.41 -7.40 0.84
N GLU A 230 -6.99 -6.22 0.40
CA GLU A 230 -7.43 -4.94 0.96
C GLU A 230 -8.94 -4.71 0.85
N PHE A 231 -9.58 -5.16 -0.23
CA PHE A 231 -11.03 -5.04 -0.37
C PHE A 231 -11.77 -6.03 0.53
N VAL A 232 -11.23 -7.24 0.69
CA VAL A 232 -11.79 -8.28 1.56
C VAL A 232 -11.66 -7.87 3.02
N ILE A 233 -10.53 -7.25 3.43
CA ILE A 233 -10.34 -6.68 4.77
C ILE A 233 -11.38 -5.58 5.01
N ALA A 234 -11.49 -4.61 4.11
CA ALA A 234 -12.44 -3.50 4.23
C ALA A 234 -13.90 -3.98 4.32
N LEU A 235 -14.27 -5.04 3.56
CA LEU A 235 -15.57 -5.69 3.67
C LEU A 235 -15.77 -6.31 5.06
N GLY A 236 -14.80 -7.09 5.53
CA GLY A 236 -14.85 -7.75 6.85
C GLY A 236 -14.98 -6.74 7.99
N GLU A 237 -14.16 -5.68 8.00
CA GLU A 237 -14.22 -4.62 9.01
C GLU A 237 -15.55 -3.87 8.98
N THR A 238 -16.09 -3.60 7.79
CA THR A 238 -17.39 -2.93 7.65
C THR A 238 -18.54 -3.85 8.13
N GLN A 239 -18.46 -5.15 7.84
CA GLN A 239 -19.40 -6.14 8.36
C GLN A 239 -19.32 -6.25 9.88
N GLN A 240 -18.11 -6.25 10.44
CA GLN A 240 -17.91 -6.25 11.90
C GLN A 240 -18.50 -4.98 12.55
N ALA A 241 -18.27 -3.81 11.97
CA ALA A 241 -18.85 -2.54 12.44
C ALA A 241 -20.38 -2.55 12.35
N ALA A 242 -20.96 -3.28 11.38
CA ALA A 242 -22.41 -3.49 11.23
C ALA A 242 -22.98 -4.57 12.16
N GLY A 243 -22.16 -5.18 13.04
CA GLY A 243 -22.56 -6.27 13.94
C GLY A 243 -22.68 -7.63 13.27
N ARG A 244 -22.22 -7.79 12.03
CA ARG A 244 -22.28 -9.04 11.23
C ARG A 244 -21.00 -9.86 11.43
N THR A 245 -20.71 -10.22 12.69
CA THR A 245 -19.43 -10.86 13.07
C THR A 245 -19.17 -12.18 12.33
N ALA A 246 -20.20 -13.01 12.15
CA ALA A 246 -20.04 -14.29 11.44
C ALA A 246 -19.69 -14.13 9.95
N GLU A 247 -20.15 -13.05 9.32
CA GLU A 247 -19.81 -12.69 7.94
C GLU A 247 -18.38 -12.12 7.87
N ALA A 248 -18.03 -11.24 8.81
CA ALA A 248 -16.69 -10.68 8.92
C ALA A 248 -15.62 -11.76 9.06
N ASN A 249 -15.83 -12.75 9.94
CA ASN A 249 -14.88 -13.85 10.16
C ASN A 249 -14.62 -14.65 8.88
N LYS A 250 -15.65 -14.87 8.03
CA LYS A 250 -15.46 -15.52 6.73
C LYS A 250 -14.56 -14.71 5.80
N GLN A 251 -14.65 -13.37 5.85
CA GLN A 251 -13.75 -12.53 5.07
C GLN A 251 -12.32 -12.62 5.60
N TYR A 252 -12.13 -12.64 6.91
CA TYR A 252 -10.81 -12.75 7.52
C TYR A 252 -10.14 -14.10 7.20
N ASP A 253 -10.90 -15.20 7.18
CA ASP A 253 -10.39 -16.51 6.73
C ASP A 253 -9.99 -16.48 5.24
N LEU A 254 -10.79 -15.80 4.41
CA LEU A 254 -10.47 -15.62 2.99
C LEU A 254 -9.18 -14.82 2.81
N VAL A 255 -8.95 -13.74 3.58
CA VAL A 255 -7.70 -12.95 3.54
C VAL A 255 -6.49 -13.85 3.79
N ARG A 256 -6.51 -14.69 4.81
CA ARG A 256 -5.42 -15.62 5.12
C ARG A 256 -5.13 -16.60 3.98
N ALA A 257 -6.19 -17.14 3.37
CA ALA A 257 -6.04 -18.01 2.21
C ALA A 257 -5.44 -17.28 1.00
N MET A 258 -5.84 -16.03 0.76
CA MET A 258 -5.29 -15.19 -0.31
C MET A 258 -3.81 -14.87 -0.06
N GLN A 259 -3.42 -14.51 1.17
CA GLN A 259 -2.03 -14.26 1.53
C GLN A 259 -1.12 -15.48 1.25
N GLN A 260 -1.62 -16.70 1.56
CA GLN A 260 -0.90 -17.92 1.23
C GLN A 260 -0.73 -18.10 -0.30
N LEU A 261 -1.77 -17.78 -1.08
CA LEU A 261 -1.71 -17.82 -2.54
C LEU A 261 -0.68 -16.81 -3.09
N PHE A 262 -0.65 -15.58 -2.58
CA PHE A 262 0.32 -14.58 -2.98
C PHE A 262 1.75 -15.03 -2.65
N LYS A 263 1.97 -15.54 -1.43
CA LYS A 263 3.26 -16.08 -1.00
C LYS A 263 3.72 -17.25 -1.87
N ALA A 264 2.82 -18.15 -2.26
CA ALA A 264 3.11 -19.25 -3.18
C ALA A 264 3.52 -18.77 -4.59
N ASN A 265 3.16 -17.54 -4.96
CA ASN A 265 3.56 -16.87 -6.21
C ASN A 265 4.75 -15.91 -6.04
N GLY A 266 5.47 -16.00 -4.91
CA GLY A 266 6.70 -15.27 -4.65
C GLY A 266 6.53 -13.83 -4.17
N VAL A 267 5.32 -13.45 -3.68
CA VAL A 267 5.10 -12.15 -3.06
C VAL A 267 5.41 -12.24 -1.57
N ASP A 268 6.25 -11.35 -1.05
CA ASP A 268 6.48 -11.21 0.40
C ASP A 268 5.32 -10.42 1.02
N THR A 269 4.36 -11.15 1.61
CA THR A 269 3.17 -10.58 2.25
C THR A 269 3.27 -10.56 3.77
N ASP A 270 4.44 -10.82 4.33
CA ASP A 270 4.60 -11.04 5.78
C ASP A 270 4.26 -9.79 6.59
N LEU A 271 4.56 -8.59 6.09
CA LEU A 271 4.22 -7.34 6.79
C LEU A 271 2.71 -7.11 6.86
N GLU A 272 2.04 -7.24 5.72
CA GLU A 272 0.60 -7.04 5.59
C GLU A 272 -0.17 -8.09 6.40
N LEU A 273 0.32 -9.35 6.40
CA LEU A 273 -0.25 -10.42 7.19
C LEU A 273 -0.05 -10.19 8.69
N ALA A 274 1.13 -9.73 9.10
CA ALA A 274 1.41 -9.44 10.51
C ALA A 274 0.49 -8.34 11.07
N LEU A 275 0.27 -7.26 10.30
CA LEU A 275 -0.67 -6.21 10.69
C LEU A 275 -2.10 -6.75 10.77
N PHE A 276 -2.52 -7.47 9.74
CA PHE A 276 -3.84 -8.06 9.66
C PHE A 276 -4.12 -9.03 10.83
N ASP A 277 -3.17 -9.93 11.15
CA ASP A 277 -3.33 -10.90 12.24
C ASP A 277 -3.24 -10.24 13.64
N ALA A 278 -2.52 -9.12 13.77
CA ALA A 278 -2.54 -8.31 14.99
C ALA A 278 -3.92 -7.67 15.25
N ASP A 279 -4.63 -7.30 14.19
CA ASP A 279 -5.96 -6.70 14.27
C ASP A 279 -7.09 -7.76 14.37
N HIS A 280 -6.93 -8.86 13.65
CA HIS A 280 -7.93 -9.91 13.51
C HIS A 280 -7.32 -11.28 13.86
N PRO A 281 -6.97 -11.51 15.15
CA PRO A 281 -6.35 -12.77 15.55
C PRO A 281 -7.26 -13.96 15.25
N ALA A 282 -6.68 -15.05 14.71
CA ALA A 282 -7.37 -16.33 14.60
C ALA A 282 -7.24 -17.11 15.90
N ASP A 283 -8.20 -17.99 16.22
CA ASP A 283 -8.17 -18.79 17.43
C ASP A 283 -6.91 -19.68 17.54
N GLU A 284 -6.35 -20.09 16.39
CA GLU A 284 -5.16 -20.96 16.32
C GLU A 284 -3.84 -20.19 16.24
N LEU A 285 -3.87 -18.85 16.06
CA LEU A 285 -2.66 -18.04 15.88
C LEU A 285 -2.30 -17.34 17.17
N SER A 286 -1.13 -17.67 17.72
CA SER A 286 -0.63 -16.97 18.92
C SER A 286 -0.13 -15.57 18.60
N ALA A 287 -0.28 -14.64 19.54
CA ALA A 287 0.29 -13.30 19.44
C ALA A 287 1.83 -13.34 19.23
N ASP A 288 2.51 -14.35 19.76
CA ASP A 288 3.96 -14.56 19.57
C ASP A 288 4.29 -14.93 18.12
N ALA A 289 3.45 -15.71 17.43
CA ALA A 289 3.65 -16.03 16.01
C ALA A 289 3.51 -14.79 15.15
N THR A 290 2.47 -13.99 15.37
CA THR A 290 2.26 -12.69 14.71
C THR A 290 3.42 -11.73 14.98
N LEU A 291 3.91 -11.65 16.22
CA LEU A 291 5.05 -10.83 16.57
C LEU A 291 6.33 -11.28 15.87
N THR A 292 6.58 -12.61 15.79
CA THR A 292 7.73 -13.15 15.07
C THR A 292 7.68 -12.72 13.60
N LEU A 293 6.52 -12.86 12.95
CA LEU A 293 6.31 -12.44 11.56
C LEU A 293 6.58 -10.93 11.36
N ALA A 294 6.08 -10.10 12.29
CA ALA A 294 6.31 -8.65 12.27
C ALA A 294 7.79 -8.27 12.42
N ARG A 295 8.52 -8.96 13.33
CA ARG A 295 9.97 -8.76 13.53
C ARG A 295 10.78 -9.12 12.28
N ASP A 296 10.46 -10.26 11.68
CA ASP A 296 11.13 -10.72 10.45
C ASP A 296 10.86 -9.79 9.27
N ALA A 297 9.62 -9.33 9.12
CA ALA A 297 9.25 -8.37 8.08
C ALA A 297 9.97 -7.02 8.28
N TYR A 298 10.02 -6.51 9.51
CA TYR A 298 10.75 -5.28 9.83
C TYR A 298 12.25 -5.42 9.55
N ALA A 299 12.87 -6.55 9.88
CA ALA A 299 14.30 -6.79 9.63
C ALA A 299 14.64 -6.79 8.12
N ARG A 300 13.71 -7.23 7.28
CA ARG A 300 13.88 -7.20 5.82
C ARG A 300 13.66 -5.81 5.22
N ARG A 301 12.67 -5.05 5.71
CA ARG A 301 12.31 -3.70 5.21
C ARG A 301 11.99 -2.75 6.37
N PRO A 302 13.00 -2.07 6.97
CA PRO A 302 12.82 -1.20 8.13
C PRO A 302 12.19 0.15 7.76
N SER A 303 11.03 0.12 7.12
CA SER A 303 10.24 1.31 6.78
C SER A 303 9.40 1.78 7.98
N VAL A 304 8.90 3.01 7.93
CA VAL A 304 7.99 3.54 8.96
C VAL A 304 6.71 2.71 9.07
N LYS A 305 6.21 2.15 7.97
CA LYS A 305 5.06 1.24 7.97
C LYS A 305 5.38 -0.08 8.67
N ALA A 306 6.59 -0.63 8.43
CA ALA A 306 7.02 -1.83 9.11
C ALA A 306 7.28 -1.61 10.61
N ALA A 307 7.77 -0.42 10.99
CA ALA A 307 7.90 -0.01 12.38
C ALA A 307 6.52 0.08 13.07
N ASP A 308 5.50 0.63 12.40
CA ASP A 308 4.13 0.68 12.92
C ASP A 308 3.53 -0.72 13.12
N THR A 309 3.65 -1.59 12.11
CA THR A 309 3.20 -2.98 12.21
C THR A 309 3.88 -3.72 13.37
N LEU A 310 5.19 -3.55 13.54
CA LEU A 310 5.93 -4.16 14.64
C LEU A 310 5.50 -3.58 15.99
N ALA A 311 5.32 -2.25 16.08
CA ALA A 311 4.82 -1.60 17.30
C ALA A 311 3.46 -2.16 17.70
N TRP A 312 2.56 -2.31 16.72
CA TRP A 312 1.22 -2.84 16.97
C TRP A 312 1.24 -4.32 17.40
N ALA A 313 2.02 -5.17 16.72
CA ALA A 313 2.17 -6.57 17.09
C ALA A 313 2.80 -6.74 18.50
N LEU A 314 3.80 -5.93 18.85
CA LEU A 314 4.38 -5.89 20.19
C LEU A 314 3.35 -5.49 21.25
N PHE A 315 2.54 -4.48 20.97
CA PHE A 315 1.47 -4.05 21.86
C PHE A 315 0.45 -5.17 22.08
N LYS A 316 -0.01 -5.84 21.02
CA LYS A 316 -0.94 -6.97 21.10
C LYS A 316 -0.36 -8.17 21.86
N ALA A 317 0.96 -8.36 21.79
CA ALA A 317 1.69 -9.37 22.58
C ALA A 317 2.02 -8.93 24.02
N GLY A 318 1.52 -7.77 24.48
CA GLY A 318 1.74 -7.25 25.83
C GLY A 318 3.13 -6.62 26.07
N GLN A 319 3.97 -6.50 25.03
CA GLN A 319 5.33 -5.93 25.12
C GLN A 319 5.30 -4.40 24.93
N THR A 320 4.51 -3.71 25.75
CA THR A 320 4.14 -2.30 25.55
C THR A 320 5.35 -1.35 25.58
N ALA A 321 6.38 -1.64 26.39
CA ALA A 321 7.57 -0.79 26.47
C ALA A 321 8.39 -0.80 25.16
N GLU A 322 8.53 -1.96 24.54
CA GLU A 322 9.19 -2.08 23.24
C GLU A 322 8.31 -1.52 22.13
N ALA A 323 7.00 -1.73 22.19
CA ALA A 323 6.02 -1.18 21.25
C ALA A 323 6.15 0.34 21.08
N ARG A 324 6.36 1.07 22.19
CA ARG A 324 6.50 2.53 22.16
C ARG A 324 7.67 2.99 21.30
N ARG A 325 8.82 2.31 21.42
CA ARG A 325 10.01 2.67 20.64
C ARG A 325 9.75 2.58 19.15
N TYR A 326 9.06 1.52 18.70
CA TYR A 326 8.74 1.36 17.29
C TYR A 326 7.59 2.26 16.84
N ALA A 327 6.66 2.62 17.71
CA ALA A 327 5.65 3.64 17.42
C ALA A 327 6.29 5.03 17.22
N ASP A 328 7.25 5.41 18.05
CA ASP A 328 8.01 6.65 17.86
C ASP A 328 8.81 6.63 16.54
N GLU A 329 9.41 5.48 16.19
CA GLU A 329 10.10 5.29 14.91
C GLU A 329 9.14 5.38 13.72
N ALA A 330 7.95 4.80 13.82
CA ALA A 330 6.92 4.87 12.80
C ALA A 330 6.52 6.32 12.49
N LEU A 331 6.47 7.17 13.50
CA LEU A 331 6.09 8.57 13.37
C LEU A 331 7.27 9.53 13.09
N ARG A 332 8.51 9.03 12.93
CA ARG A 332 9.74 9.85 12.82
C ARG A 332 9.78 10.80 11.62
N LEU A 333 9.03 10.50 10.56
CA LEU A 333 8.92 11.37 9.38
C LEU A 333 7.82 12.44 9.51
N GLY A 334 7.06 12.43 10.59
CA GLY A 334 5.97 13.38 10.79
C GLY A 334 4.67 13.02 10.06
N THR A 335 4.49 11.76 9.70
CA THR A 335 3.28 11.28 9.00
C THR A 335 2.00 11.73 9.70
N HIS A 336 0.97 11.99 8.89
CA HIS A 336 -0.38 12.30 9.34
C HIS A 336 -1.36 11.14 9.14
N ASP A 337 -0.86 9.92 8.97
CA ASP A 337 -1.70 8.72 8.86
C ASP A 337 -2.51 8.51 10.14
N PRO A 338 -3.86 8.56 10.09
CA PRO A 338 -4.68 8.49 11.30
C PRO A 338 -4.60 7.14 12.01
N LEU A 339 -4.34 6.04 11.28
CA LEU A 339 -4.22 4.70 11.87
C LEU A 339 -2.92 4.58 12.64
N MET A 340 -1.80 5.04 12.08
CA MET A 340 -0.51 5.05 12.79
C MET A 340 -0.56 5.95 14.03
N LEU A 341 -1.21 7.10 13.96
CA LEU A 341 -1.45 7.97 15.11
C LEU A 341 -2.34 7.30 16.17
N TYR A 342 -3.35 6.54 15.75
CA TYR A 342 -4.20 5.76 16.66
C TYR A 342 -3.40 4.67 17.37
N HIS A 343 -2.57 3.91 16.65
CA HIS A 343 -1.68 2.89 17.24
C HIS A 343 -0.77 3.51 18.29
N ALA A 344 -0.06 4.58 17.94
CA ALA A 344 0.83 5.29 18.88
C ALA A 344 0.08 5.81 20.12
N GLY A 345 -1.11 6.40 19.94
CA GLY A 345 -1.95 6.89 21.01
C GLY A 345 -2.43 5.79 21.95
N THR A 346 -2.81 4.64 21.39
CA THR A 346 -3.24 3.46 22.16
C THR A 346 -2.09 2.86 22.96
N ILE A 347 -0.91 2.75 22.36
CA ILE A 347 0.32 2.28 23.02
C ILE A 347 0.72 3.23 24.17
N ALA A 348 0.68 4.55 23.93
CA ALA A 348 0.98 5.53 24.97
C ALA A 348 -0.02 5.47 26.15
N GLN A 349 -1.29 5.30 25.86
CA GLN A 349 -2.33 5.12 26.89
C GLN A 349 -2.04 3.90 27.78
N ALA A 350 -1.66 2.77 27.17
CA ALA A 350 -1.32 1.55 27.90
C ALA A 350 -0.07 1.68 28.80
N GLN A 351 0.82 2.63 28.47
CA GLN A 351 1.97 2.98 29.29
C GLN A 351 1.66 4.00 30.40
N GLY A 352 0.44 4.54 30.44
CA GLY A 352 0.07 5.60 31.38
C GLY A 352 0.52 7.00 30.94
N ASP A 353 1.09 7.16 29.74
CA ASP A 353 1.45 8.46 29.16
C ASP A 353 0.19 9.15 28.60
N SER A 354 -0.61 9.68 29.49
CA SER A 354 -1.90 10.30 29.14
C SER A 354 -1.75 11.55 28.26
N LEU A 355 -0.61 12.24 28.33
CA LEU A 355 -0.38 13.45 27.52
C LEU A 355 -0.11 13.05 26.06
N ALA A 356 0.82 12.15 25.82
CA ALA A 356 1.10 11.65 24.47
C ALA A 356 -0.10 10.91 23.87
N ALA A 357 -0.81 10.11 24.67
CA ALA A 357 -2.01 9.41 24.22
C ALA A 357 -3.07 10.39 23.75
N ARG A 358 -3.33 11.46 24.51
CA ARG A 358 -4.28 12.52 24.13
C ARG A 358 -3.85 13.23 22.85
N ASP A 359 -2.57 13.62 22.74
CA ASP A 359 -2.06 14.32 21.56
C ASP A 359 -2.28 13.49 20.30
N TRP A 360 -1.82 12.26 20.27
CA TRP A 360 -1.90 11.43 19.08
C TRP A 360 -3.33 11.03 18.71
N LEU A 361 -4.18 10.64 19.69
CA LEU A 361 -5.57 10.31 19.42
C LEU A 361 -6.36 11.53 18.94
N THR A 362 -6.07 12.73 19.46
CA THR A 362 -6.67 13.97 18.98
C THR A 362 -6.27 14.23 17.53
N ARG A 363 -4.97 14.17 17.23
CA ARG A 363 -4.46 14.36 15.87
C ARG A 363 -5.04 13.36 14.88
N ALA A 364 -5.20 12.09 15.27
CA ALA A 364 -5.83 11.08 14.42
C ALA A 364 -7.26 11.47 14.04
N LEU A 365 -8.08 11.88 15.04
CA LEU A 365 -9.48 12.24 14.83
C LEU A 365 -9.66 13.63 14.19
N GLU A 366 -8.76 14.57 14.41
CA GLU A 366 -8.75 15.86 13.73
C GLU A 366 -8.42 15.71 12.26
N ARG A 367 -7.51 14.78 11.93
CA ARG A 367 -7.16 14.49 10.54
C ARG A 367 -8.33 13.85 9.80
N ASN A 368 -8.87 12.77 10.32
CA ASN A 368 -10.06 12.13 9.77
C ASN A 368 -10.89 11.52 10.92
N PRO A 369 -12.04 12.12 11.29
CA PRO A 369 -12.87 11.60 12.39
C PRO A 369 -13.50 10.21 12.09
N SER A 370 -13.41 9.74 10.85
CA SER A 370 -13.99 8.47 10.39
C SER A 370 -12.98 7.61 9.63
N PHE A 371 -11.69 7.69 10.01
CA PHE A 371 -10.58 7.01 9.34
C PHE A 371 -10.71 5.47 9.29
N SER A 372 -11.45 4.89 10.21
CA SER A 372 -11.76 3.46 10.25
C SER A 372 -13.11 3.23 10.90
N PRO A 373 -13.93 2.31 10.35
CA PRO A 373 -15.23 1.96 10.98
C PRO A 373 -15.07 1.29 12.35
N LEU A 374 -13.91 0.66 12.61
CA LEU A 374 -13.61 -0.02 13.87
C LEU A 374 -12.84 0.89 14.85
N TYR A 375 -11.79 1.57 14.39
CA TYR A 375 -10.84 2.24 15.28
C TYR A 375 -11.19 3.69 15.60
N ALA A 376 -11.86 4.41 14.71
CA ALA A 376 -12.26 5.78 15.02
C ALA A 376 -13.25 5.88 16.20
N PRO A 377 -14.24 4.98 16.37
CA PRO A 377 -15.05 4.91 17.59
C PRO A 377 -14.22 4.63 18.87
N LEU A 378 -13.25 3.73 18.79
CA LEU A 378 -12.36 3.38 19.91
C LEU A 378 -11.47 4.57 20.30
N ALA A 379 -10.92 5.29 19.32
CA ALA A 379 -10.14 6.50 19.56
C ALA A 379 -10.96 7.58 20.31
N ARG A 380 -12.23 7.81 19.91
CA ARG A 380 -13.13 8.74 20.60
C ARG A 380 -13.40 8.30 22.05
N GLN A 381 -13.66 7.01 22.26
CA GLN A 381 -13.88 6.47 23.61
C GLN A 381 -12.64 6.62 24.48
N ALA A 382 -11.44 6.33 23.94
CA ALA A 382 -10.18 6.49 24.67
C ALA A 382 -9.95 7.95 25.09
N LEU A 383 -10.20 8.93 24.23
CA LEU A 383 -10.09 10.35 24.55
C LEU A 383 -11.09 10.78 25.66
N ALA A 384 -12.32 10.29 25.60
CA ALA A 384 -13.33 10.58 26.62
C ALA A 384 -12.88 10.07 28.01
N ASN A 385 -12.32 8.84 28.06
CA ASN A 385 -11.80 8.25 29.28
C ASN A 385 -10.61 9.04 29.85
N LEU A 386 -9.68 9.48 29.00
CA LEU A 386 -8.53 10.31 29.40
C LEU A 386 -8.96 11.67 29.97
N SER A 387 -10.08 12.24 29.46
CA SER A 387 -10.61 13.51 29.93
C SER A 387 -11.25 13.41 31.31
N THR A 388 -11.95 12.30 31.58
CA THR A 388 -12.59 12.06 32.90
C THR A 388 -11.56 11.72 33.98
N ALA A 389 -10.44 11.08 33.64
CA ALA A 389 -9.35 10.78 34.56
C ALA A 389 -8.57 12.03 35.02
N ALA A 390 -8.44 13.03 34.13
CA ALA A 390 -7.77 14.30 34.44
C ALA A 390 -8.61 15.25 35.33
N SER A 391 -9.91 14.99 35.47
CA SER A 391 -10.85 15.79 36.26
C SER A 391 -11.05 15.27 37.70
N LYS A 392 -10.42 14.14 38.03
CA LYS A 392 -10.37 13.55 39.38
C LYS A 392 -9.00 13.74 40.01
#